data_1265be0476d7490f497e4b1716de3366
#
_entry.id   1265be0476d7490f497e4b1716de3366
#
_cell.length_a   1.000
_cell.length_b   1.000
_cell.length_c   1.000
_cell.angle_alpha   90.00
_cell.angle_beta   90.00
_cell.angle_gamma   90.00
#
_symmetry.space_group_name_H-M   'P 1'
#
loop_
_entity.id
_entity.type
_entity.pdbx_description
1 polymer ?
#
loop_
_entity_poly.entity_id
_entity_poly.type
_entity_poly.pdbx_seq_one_letter_code
_entity_poly.pdbx_strand_id
1 'polypeptide(L)'
;SNGGGSGAAMVDAFATLNVVDLLVDDDLTVTDDVAIGGTLGVTGIATFTDDIIIGDGKTIGSASDVDAMTIAANGQVTFTQTLIGTALDISGDIDVDGTTNLDIVDVDGAVNFAADVTFADGADIITASAGTSNVRVGVSAGSSIQSGGNHNVAVGDEAGTAITTGDGNIVIGFESGHDITTGGYNLLIGWKAGDKIDTASQNLAIGDGSLSSDTKGSKSVAVGSNTLNTQNFTTATDSYNVAVGYNAGVSVTTGIKNSILGGLAGDALTDADFNIAVGFAALSSDTLGSKSVAIGESALGSQNFTTATDTFNTAVGHRAGAAVTTGVNNTLIGGLAGDALTTGSDNDAIGVSTLSTETAGNKSTAIGRGALNAQNNSTSTDVYNVAVGYLAGLSVTTGIQNTLIGGLAGDALTDADFNVALGYSALGAATTSDGNTAIGRFALLSDTQGNLSVAVGRDALRAQNFTTDVDAYNVAVGGLAGTAVTTGIKNVLVGGLAGDALTDADFNVAIGNNALTADTLGSRSVAIGNSALLTQNFTTATDTYNTAVGDNAGRAVTTGQYNTLIGALAGDATTTGNNNVAMGYSSL
;
A
#
# COMPACT_ATOMS: atom_id res chain seq x y z
N SER A 1 -78.35 64.34 -83.66
CA SER A 1 -79.39 63.79 -82.80
C SER A 1 -79.46 62.29 -82.81
N ASN A 2 -79.40 61.84 -81.66
CA ASN A 2 -80.00 60.62 -81.18
C ASN A 2 -79.91 59.32 -81.97
N GLY A 3 -79.46 58.43 -81.36
CA GLY A 3 -79.83 57.05 -81.50
C GLY A 3 -78.85 56.09 -80.83
N GLY A 4 -79.25 55.73 -79.60
CA GLY A 4 -78.56 54.63 -78.93
C GLY A 4 -78.68 53.37 -79.80
N GLY A 5 -77.59 52.74 -79.95
CA GLY A 5 -77.48 51.44 -80.57
C GLY A 5 -76.46 50.63 -79.85
N SER A 6 -76.92 49.55 -79.33
CA SER A 6 -76.24 48.58 -78.55
C SER A 6 -74.86 48.17 -79.12
N GLY A 7 -73.84 48.39 -78.37
CA GLY A 7 -72.44 48.06 -78.75
C GLY A 7 -72.09 46.57 -78.92
N ALA A 8 -73.07 45.73 -79.18
CA ALA A 8 -72.84 44.32 -79.35
C ALA A 8 -72.65 43.82 -80.80
N ALA A 9 -72.81 44.69 -81.78
CA ALA A 9 -72.79 44.26 -83.15
C ALA A 9 -71.54 44.64 -83.98
N MET A 10 -70.56 45.27 -83.39
CA MET A 10 -69.35 45.66 -84.14
C MET A 10 -68.11 44.79 -83.93
N VAL A 11 -68.16 43.77 -83.09
CA VAL A 11 -66.99 42.96 -82.83
C VAL A 11 -66.91 41.74 -83.78
N ASP A 12 -68.00 41.23 -84.28
CA ASP A 12 -68.02 40.10 -85.23
C ASP A 12 -67.56 40.42 -86.67
N ALA A 13 -67.20 41.62 -86.93
CA ALA A 13 -66.86 42.03 -88.33
C ALA A 13 -65.32 42.14 -88.57
N PHE A 14 -64.46 42.01 -87.56
CA PHE A 14 -63.03 42.15 -87.77
C PHE A 14 -62.32 40.88 -87.32
N ALA A 15 -61.91 40.01 -88.26
CA ALA A 15 -61.09 38.84 -88.01
C ALA A 15 -59.67 39.23 -87.59
N THR A 16 -59.23 40.42 -87.83
CA THR A 16 -57.95 41.01 -87.32
C THR A 16 -58.10 42.53 -87.26
N LEU A 17 -58.01 43.13 -86.09
CA LEU A 17 -57.86 44.54 -85.89
C LEU A 17 -56.36 44.89 -85.72
N ASN A 18 -55.75 45.54 -86.71
CA ASN A 18 -54.36 46.00 -86.66
C ASN A 18 -54.42 47.51 -86.24
N VAL A 19 -54.20 47.75 -84.96
CA VAL A 19 -54.18 49.12 -84.40
C VAL A 19 -52.78 49.44 -83.99
N VAL A 20 -52.20 50.56 -84.41
CA VAL A 20 -50.85 50.98 -84.04
C VAL A 20 -50.82 51.42 -82.55
N ASP A 21 -51.87 52.05 -82.08
CA ASP A 21 -52.10 52.49 -80.70
C ASP A 21 -53.56 52.25 -80.33
N LEU A 22 -53.83 51.47 -79.31
CA LEU A 22 -55.18 51.33 -78.72
C LEU A 22 -55.24 52.05 -77.38
N LEU A 23 -55.95 53.14 -77.28
CA LEU A 23 -56.22 53.83 -76.04
C LEU A 23 -57.65 53.48 -75.58
N VAL A 24 -57.77 52.88 -74.42
CA VAL A 24 -59.04 52.58 -73.75
C VAL A 24 -59.10 53.44 -72.49
N ASP A 25 -60.06 54.39 -72.43
CA ASP A 25 -60.19 55.38 -71.35
C ASP A 25 -60.73 54.78 -70.03
N ASP A 26 -61.25 53.55 -70.09
CA ASP A 26 -61.83 52.83 -68.95
C ASP A 26 -61.39 51.37 -69.01
N ASP A 27 -62.09 50.41 -68.56
CA ASP A 27 -61.69 48.99 -68.46
C ASP A 27 -61.64 48.31 -69.85
N LEU A 28 -60.52 47.56 -70.13
CA LEU A 28 -60.43 46.62 -71.24
C LEU A 28 -60.74 45.23 -70.73
N THR A 29 -61.87 44.64 -71.15
CA THR A 29 -62.23 43.29 -70.84
C THR A 29 -61.98 42.42 -72.09
N VAL A 30 -61.07 41.43 -71.95
CA VAL A 30 -60.83 40.40 -72.98
C VAL A 30 -61.31 39.08 -72.39
N THR A 31 -62.25 38.41 -73.11
CA THR A 31 -62.89 37.18 -72.61
C THR A 31 -62.13 35.92 -73.02
N ASP A 32 -61.08 36.07 -73.78
CA ASP A 32 -60.20 34.95 -74.26
C ASP A 32 -58.72 35.37 -74.09
N ASP A 33 -57.77 34.74 -74.73
CA ASP A 33 -56.33 34.97 -74.55
C ASP A 33 -55.88 36.37 -75.08
N VAL A 34 -54.98 37.03 -74.32
CA VAL A 34 -54.23 38.21 -74.75
C VAL A 34 -52.77 37.83 -74.99
N ALA A 35 -52.34 37.76 -76.29
CA ALA A 35 -50.95 37.53 -76.64
C ALA A 35 -50.22 38.87 -76.87
N ILE A 36 -49.24 39.18 -76.03
CA ILE A 36 -48.41 40.40 -76.15
C ILE A 36 -47.04 39.97 -76.71
N GLY A 37 -46.76 40.31 -77.99
CA GLY A 37 -45.47 39.96 -78.62
C GLY A 37 -44.28 40.79 -78.17
N GLY A 38 -44.50 41.76 -77.32
CA GLY A 38 -43.46 42.63 -76.72
C GLY A 38 -43.58 42.69 -75.22
N THR A 39 -43.35 43.89 -74.67
CA THR A 39 -43.42 44.15 -73.24
C THR A 39 -44.81 44.59 -72.80
N LEU A 40 -45.40 43.97 -71.79
CA LEU A 40 -46.53 44.49 -71.06
C LEU A 40 -46.04 45.46 -69.98
N GLY A 41 -46.33 46.78 -70.14
CA GLY A 41 -46.02 47.75 -69.10
C GLY A 41 -47.28 48.04 -68.30
N VAL A 42 -47.30 47.75 -67.01
CA VAL A 42 -48.37 48.07 -66.06
C VAL A 42 -47.85 49.11 -65.10
N THR A 43 -48.44 50.34 -65.09
CA THR A 43 -48.09 51.45 -64.21
C THR A 43 -48.71 51.31 -62.82
N GLY A 44 -49.58 50.36 -62.63
CA GLY A 44 -50.24 50.06 -61.36
C GLY A 44 -49.96 48.62 -60.91
N ILE A 45 -50.88 48.03 -60.16
CA ILE A 45 -50.82 46.64 -59.74
C ILE A 45 -51.41 45.77 -60.83
N ALA A 46 -50.64 44.73 -61.29
CA ALA A 46 -51.20 43.66 -62.09
C ALA A 46 -51.72 42.56 -61.12
N THR A 47 -53.06 42.31 -61.18
CA THR A 47 -53.67 41.24 -60.38
C THR A 47 -54.00 40.05 -61.29
N PHE A 48 -53.49 38.91 -60.97
CA PHE A 48 -53.77 37.61 -61.65
C PHE A 48 -54.66 36.78 -60.73
N THR A 49 -55.81 36.32 -61.21
CA THR A 49 -56.75 35.49 -60.42
C THR A 49 -56.43 34.01 -60.50
N ASP A 50 -55.58 33.59 -61.43
CA ASP A 50 -55.09 32.28 -61.63
C ASP A 50 -53.55 32.30 -61.70
N ASP A 51 -52.92 31.24 -62.18
CA ASP A 51 -51.46 31.04 -62.20
C ASP A 51 -50.74 32.07 -63.09
N ILE A 52 -49.54 32.47 -62.66
CA ILE A 52 -48.60 33.18 -63.54
C ILE A 52 -47.63 32.11 -64.05
N ILE A 53 -47.74 31.70 -65.32
CA ILE A 53 -46.84 30.77 -65.97
C ILE A 53 -45.67 31.52 -66.59
N ILE A 54 -44.49 31.35 -66.08
CA ILE A 54 -43.23 31.88 -66.59
C ILE A 54 -42.51 30.75 -67.36
N GLY A 55 -42.21 31.01 -68.63
CA GLY A 55 -41.58 30.03 -69.49
C GLY A 55 -40.23 29.56 -68.99
N ASP A 56 -39.82 28.30 -69.27
CA ASP A 56 -38.57 27.71 -68.89
C ASP A 56 -37.38 28.60 -69.23
N GLY A 57 -36.45 28.76 -68.26
CA GLY A 57 -35.26 29.59 -68.39
C GLY A 57 -35.53 31.08 -68.39
N LYS A 58 -36.75 31.54 -68.02
CA LYS A 58 -37.11 32.93 -67.85
C LYS A 58 -37.04 33.39 -66.42
N THR A 59 -36.98 34.65 -66.21
CA THR A 59 -36.69 35.29 -64.91
C THR A 59 -37.78 36.23 -64.46
N ILE A 60 -37.91 36.46 -63.16
CA ILE A 60 -38.63 37.53 -62.51
C ILE A 60 -37.61 38.43 -61.81
N GLY A 61 -37.61 39.73 -62.12
CA GLY A 61 -36.67 40.67 -61.56
C GLY A 61 -37.13 42.08 -61.56
N SER A 62 -36.33 43.02 -61.11
CA SER A 62 -36.53 44.45 -61.18
C SER A 62 -35.84 45.05 -62.41
N ALA A 63 -36.04 46.28 -62.71
CA ALA A 63 -35.39 46.97 -63.84
C ALA A 63 -33.85 46.97 -63.77
N SER A 64 -33.33 46.92 -62.58
CA SER A 64 -31.88 46.87 -62.29
C SER A 64 -31.33 45.47 -62.03
N ASP A 65 -32.17 44.43 -61.84
CA ASP A 65 -31.83 43.04 -61.58
C ASP A 65 -32.95 42.19 -62.20
N VAL A 66 -32.82 41.89 -63.50
CA VAL A 66 -33.84 41.20 -64.31
C VAL A 66 -33.96 39.69 -64.05
N ASP A 67 -33.04 39.12 -63.38
CA ASP A 67 -32.95 37.69 -63.10
C ASP A 67 -32.90 37.32 -61.58
N ALA A 68 -33.45 38.19 -60.74
CA ALA A 68 -33.50 37.96 -59.26
C ALA A 68 -34.12 36.61 -58.88
N MET A 69 -35.04 36.10 -59.69
CA MET A 69 -35.60 34.75 -59.58
C MET A 69 -35.67 34.07 -60.96
N THR A 70 -35.12 32.92 -61.10
CA THR A 70 -35.14 32.09 -62.33
C THR A 70 -35.92 30.81 -62.08
N ILE A 71 -36.83 30.43 -62.96
CA ILE A 71 -37.56 29.17 -62.95
C ILE A 71 -37.01 28.26 -64.07
N ALA A 72 -36.37 27.16 -63.68
CA ALA A 72 -35.81 26.20 -64.62
C ALA A 72 -36.89 25.27 -65.21
N ALA A 73 -36.61 24.62 -66.33
CA ALA A 73 -37.52 23.68 -67.01
C ALA A 73 -37.97 22.49 -66.14
N ASN A 74 -37.20 22.13 -65.09
CA ASN A 74 -37.54 21.10 -64.14
C ASN A 74 -38.34 21.61 -62.91
N GLY A 75 -38.76 22.90 -62.93
CA GLY A 75 -39.50 23.54 -61.84
C GLY A 75 -38.62 24.08 -60.72
N GLN A 76 -37.30 23.94 -60.83
CA GLN A 76 -36.39 24.50 -59.82
C GLN A 76 -36.38 26.03 -59.85
N VAL A 77 -36.48 26.68 -58.69
CA VAL A 77 -36.45 28.13 -58.55
C VAL A 77 -35.11 28.55 -57.98
N THR A 78 -34.39 29.41 -58.68
CA THR A 78 -33.13 29.99 -58.24
C THR A 78 -33.28 31.46 -57.93
N PHE A 79 -32.90 31.88 -56.74
CA PHE A 79 -32.75 33.28 -56.36
C PHE A 79 -31.30 33.71 -56.51
N THR A 80 -31.01 34.74 -57.28
CA THR A 80 -29.64 35.26 -57.48
C THR A 80 -29.24 36.24 -56.39
N GLN A 81 -30.23 36.72 -55.62
CA GLN A 81 -30.05 37.63 -54.50
C GLN A 81 -30.52 36.99 -53.18
N THR A 82 -30.16 37.62 -52.07
CA THR A 82 -30.64 37.23 -50.75
C THR A 82 -32.16 37.23 -50.66
N LEU A 83 -32.77 36.13 -50.29
CA LEU A 83 -34.20 36.06 -49.98
C LEU A 83 -34.45 36.73 -48.62
N ILE A 84 -35.08 37.85 -48.58
CA ILE A 84 -35.45 38.61 -47.37
C ILE A 84 -36.92 38.40 -47.09
N GLY A 85 -37.26 37.77 -45.99
CA GLY A 85 -38.65 37.54 -45.54
C GLY A 85 -38.73 37.48 -44.02
N THR A 86 -39.89 37.64 -43.46
CA THR A 86 -40.18 37.54 -42.03
C THR A 86 -40.35 36.07 -41.58
N ALA A 87 -40.64 35.17 -42.52
CA ALA A 87 -40.73 33.74 -42.30
C ALA A 87 -40.49 32.99 -43.62
N LEU A 88 -39.85 31.83 -43.58
CA LEU A 88 -39.72 30.88 -44.67
C LEU A 88 -40.30 29.54 -44.16
N ASP A 89 -41.42 29.11 -44.70
CA ASP A 89 -42.07 27.83 -44.37
C ASP A 89 -41.73 26.81 -45.45
N ILE A 90 -40.94 25.81 -45.11
CA ILE A 90 -40.52 24.73 -46.00
C ILE A 90 -41.01 23.41 -45.41
N SER A 91 -41.98 22.80 -46.04
CA SER A 91 -42.54 21.50 -45.63
C SER A 91 -41.68 20.27 -46.03
N GLY A 92 -40.58 20.50 -46.75
CA GLY A 92 -39.62 19.47 -47.17
C GLY A 92 -38.22 19.67 -46.58
N ASP A 93 -37.22 18.97 -47.10
CA ASP A 93 -35.84 19.06 -46.66
C ASP A 93 -35.21 20.39 -47.10
N ILE A 94 -34.36 20.98 -46.25
CA ILE A 94 -33.48 22.09 -46.61
C ILE A 94 -32.09 21.55 -46.82
N ASP A 95 -31.63 21.52 -48.09
CA ASP A 95 -30.25 21.16 -48.44
C ASP A 95 -29.43 22.44 -48.66
N VAL A 96 -28.35 22.59 -47.93
CA VAL A 96 -27.48 23.77 -47.99
C VAL A 96 -26.06 23.30 -48.36
N ASP A 97 -25.69 23.52 -49.61
CA ASP A 97 -24.33 23.15 -50.10
C ASP A 97 -23.20 24.08 -49.59
N GLY A 98 -23.52 25.10 -48.84
CA GLY A 98 -22.59 26.12 -48.35
C GLY A 98 -22.64 26.34 -46.84
N THR A 99 -22.10 27.48 -46.40
CA THR A 99 -22.13 27.89 -44.98
C THR A 99 -23.51 28.46 -44.65
N THR A 100 -24.17 27.92 -43.63
CA THR A 100 -25.41 28.45 -43.07
C THR A 100 -25.09 29.27 -41.83
N ASN A 101 -25.40 30.57 -41.87
CA ASN A 101 -25.34 31.45 -40.69
C ASN A 101 -26.76 31.58 -40.13
N LEU A 102 -27.02 30.94 -39.02
CA LEU A 102 -28.29 31.05 -38.29
C LEU A 102 -27.99 31.59 -36.88
N ASP A 103 -28.61 32.69 -36.54
CA ASP A 103 -28.44 33.31 -35.21
C ASP A 103 -29.02 32.40 -34.09
N ILE A 104 -30.11 31.73 -34.38
CA ILE A 104 -30.77 30.74 -33.50
C ILE A 104 -31.28 29.59 -34.38
N VAL A 105 -30.91 28.34 -34.01
CA VAL A 105 -31.53 27.13 -34.56
C VAL A 105 -32.36 26.50 -33.45
N ASP A 106 -33.68 26.56 -33.57
CA ASP A 106 -34.62 25.90 -32.67
C ASP A 106 -35.18 24.66 -33.40
N VAL A 107 -34.91 23.50 -32.87
CA VAL A 107 -35.29 22.20 -33.44
C VAL A 107 -36.09 21.41 -32.43
N ASP A 108 -37.38 21.26 -32.63
CA ASP A 108 -38.29 20.49 -31.77
C ASP A 108 -38.07 18.96 -31.87
N GLY A 109 -37.27 18.50 -32.81
CA GLY A 109 -36.99 17.08 -33.05
C GLY A 109 -35.53 16.69 -32.86
N ALA A 110 -35.19 15.45 -33.20
CA ALA A 110 -33.81 14.99 -33.18
C ALA A 110 -32.97 15.64 -34.27
N VAL A 111 -31.75 16.06 -33.93
CA VAL A 111 -30.75 16.53 -34.89
C VAL A 111 -29.74 15.40 -35.13
N ASN A 112 -29.62 14.97 -36.39
CA ASN A 112 -28.65 13.96 -36.80
C ASN A 112 -27.48 14.61 -37.55
N PHE A 113 -26.27 14.50 -37.03
CA PHE A 113 -25.05 14.93 -37.70
C PHE A 113 -24.37 13.71 -38.32
N ALA A 114 -24.22 13.69 -39.65
CA ALA A 114 -23.54 12.59 -40.37
C ALA A 114 -22.02 12.68 -40.28
N ALA A 115 -21.47 13.75 -39.74
CA ALA A 115 -20.06 14.01 -39.53
C ALA A 115 -19.82 14.68 -38.16
N ASP A 116 -18.55 14.97 -37.85
CA ASP A 116 -18.15 15.60 -36.59
C ASP A 116 -18.81 16.98 -36.41
N VAL A 117 -19.23 17.30 -35.17
CA VAL A 117 -19.66 18.62 -34.77
C VAL A 117 -18.45 19.38 -34.21
N THR A 118 -18.06 20.44 -34.92
CA THR A 118 -16.96 21.31 -34.48
C THR A 118 -17.54 22.61 -33.89
N PHE A 119 -17.17 22.91 -32.66
CA PHE A 119 -17.47 24.19 -32.03
C PHE A 119 -16.29 25.13 -32.25
N ALA A 120 -16.59 26.39 -32.62
CA ALA A 120 -15.58 27.44 -32.78
C ALA A 120 -14.91 27.78 -31.41
N ASP A 121 -13.69 28.33 -31.45
CA ASP A 121 -13.01 28.82 -30.25
C ASP A 121 -13.92 29.80 -29.46
N GLY A 122 -14.10 29.49 -28.16
CA GLY A 122 -14.97 30.25 -27.26
C GLY A 122 -16.46 29.88 -27.29
N ALA A 123 -16.83 28.81 -28.04
CA ALA A 123 -18.21 28.31 -28.02
C ALA A 123 -18.40 27.24 -26.93
N ASP A 124 -19.46 27.34 -26.15
CA ASP A 124 -19.79 26.40 -25.06
C ASP A 124 -20.93 25.46 -25.48
N ILE A 125 -20.87 24.19 -24.99
CA ILE A 125 -22.03 23.30 -25.00
C ILE A 125 -22.80 23.56 -23.71
N ILE A 126 -23.91 24.29 -23.78
CA ILE A 126 -24.77 24.53 -22.63
C ILE A 126 -25.94 23.56 -22.67
N THR A 127 -26.01 22.65 -21.68
CA THR A 127 -27.17 21.78 -21.53
C THR A 127 -28.18 22.44 -20.59
N ALA A 128 -29.41 22.62 -21.03
CA ALA A 128 -30.45 23.24 -20.22
C ALA A 128 -30.75 22.38 -18.97
N SER A 129 -30.53 22.92 -17.79
CA SER A 129 -30.94 22.36 -16.51
C SER A 129 -31.42 23.49 -15.59
N ALA A 130 -32.15 23.16 -14.53
CA ALA A 130 -32.63 24.19 -13.58
C ALA A 130 -31.49 24.80 -12.76
N GLY A 131 -30.32 24.13 -12.66
CA GLY A 131 -29.08 24.67 -12.09
C GLY A 131 -28.17 25.31 -13.14
N THR A 132 -27.02 25.83 -12.73
CA THR A 132 -26.08 26.55 -13.61
C THR A 132 -24.83 25.66 -13.90
N SER A 133 -24.29 25.81 -15.13
CA SER A 133 -23.03 25.19 -15.56
C SER A 133 -23.00 23.65 -15.42
N ASN A 134 -24.08 22.96 -15.75
CA ASN A 134 -24.18 21.52 -15.76
C ASN A 134 -23.96 20.94 -17.16
N VAL A 135 -23.29 19.81 -17.27
CA VAL A 135 -23.15 18.99 -18.50
C VAL A 135 -23.93 17.71 -18.33
N ARG A 136 -24.82 17.37 -19.26
CA ARG A 136 -25.69 16.18 -19.21
C ARG A 136 -25.67 15.49 -20.57
N VAL A 137 -25.22 14.23 -20.60
CA VAL A 137 -25.13 13.41 -21.82
C VAL A 137 -25.57 11.99 -21.50
N GLY A 138 -26.68 11.53 -22.03
CA GLY A 138 -27.28 10.21 -21.80
C GLY A 138 -28.74 10.29 -21.38
N VAL A 139 -29.43 9.15 -21.45
CA VAL A 139 -30.83 9.04 -21.04
C VAL A 139 -30.94 9.25 -19.54
N SER A 140 -31.79 10.17 -19.11
CA SER A 140 -32.02 10.54 -17.70
C SER A 140 -30.78 11.08 -16.96
N ALA A 141 -29.65 11.34 -17.63
CA ALA A 141 -28.46 11.91 -16.99
C ALA A 141 -28.82 13.25 -16.31
N GLY A 142 -28.59 13.31 -14.96
CA GLY A 142 -28.90 14.51 -14.16
C GLY A 142 -30.32 15.04 -14.29
N SER A 143 -31.31 14.17 -14.52
CA SER A 143 -32.70 14.60 -14.86
C SER A 143 -33.40 15.32 -13.72
N SER A 144 -33.02 15.09 -12.47
CA SER A 144 -33.64 15.72 -11.28
C SER A 144 -32.95 17.00 -10.80
N ILE A 145 -31.90 17.49 -11.50
CA ILE A 145 -31.19 18.72 -11.11
C ILE A 145 -32.13 19.89 -10.98
N GLN A 146 -32.13 20.54 -9.82
CA GLN A 146 -32.97 21.68 -9.47
C GLN A 146 -32.14 22.98 -9.41
N SER A 147 -32.81 24.11 -9.20
CA SER A 147 -32.13 25.36 -8.88
C SER A 147 -31.29 25.21 -7.61
N GLY A 148 -30.00 25.44 -7.72
CA GLY A 148 -29.03 25.17 -6.63
C GLY A 148 -28.09 23.99 -6.90
N GLY A 149 -28.44 23.07 -7.82
CA GLY A 149 -27.54 22.02 -8.28
C GLY A 149 -26.66 22.52 -9.42
N ASN A 150 -25.41 22.88 -9.14
CA ASN A 150 -24.53 23.59 -10.07
C ASN A 150 -23.25 22.82 -10.34
N HIS A 151 -22.59 23.09 -11.47
CA HIS A 151 -21.27 22.59 -11.83
C HIS A 151 -21.16 21.04 -11.86
N ASN A 152 -22.27 20.35 -12.16
CA ASN A 152 -22.29 18.91 -12.27
C ASN A 152 -22.00 18.45 -13.71
N VAL A 153 -21.25 17.36 -13.86
CA VAL A 153 -21.02 16.64 -15.11
C VAL A 153 -21.63 15.26 -14.99
N ALA A 154 -22.68 14.96 -15.74
CA ALA A 154 -23.37 13.68 -15.78
C ALA A 154 -23.30 13.09 -17.20
N VAL A 155 -22.54 12.02 -17.40
CA VAL A 155 -22.33 11.38 -18.71
C VAL A 155 -22.57 9.87 -18.59
N GLY A 156 -23.59 9.38 -19.26
CA GLY A 156 -24.04 7.99 -19.25
C GLY A 156 -25.52 7.87 -18.92
N ASP A 157 -26.13 6.76 -19.32
CA ASP A 157 -27.53 6.52 -19.01
C ASP A 157 -27.70 6.43 -17.48
N GLU A 158 -28.67 7.15 -16.96
CA GLU A 158 -29.01 7.24 -15.54
C GLU A 158 -27.87 7.78 -14.63
N ALA A 159 -26.82 8.38 -15.20
CA ALA A 159 -25.77 9.01 -14.41
C ALA A 159 -26.32 10.21 -13.62
N GLY A 160 -26.14 10.20 -12.29
CA GLY A 160 -26.59 11.29 -11.41
C GLY A 160 -28.07 11.61 -11.49
N THR A 161 -28.91 10.65 -11.79
CA THR A 161 -30.35 10.85 -12.04
C THR A 161 -31.06 11.56 -10.89
N ALA A 162 -30.74 11.24 -9.65
CA ALA A 162 -31.41 11.80 -8.46
C ALA A 162 -30.79 13.13 -7.97
N ILE A 163 -29.73 13.67 -8.59
CA ILE A 163 -29.10 14.92 -8.16
C ILE A 163 -30.17 16.03 -8.13
N THR A 164 -30.34 16.64 -6.96
CA THR A 164 -31.27 17.79 -6.79
C THR A 164 -30.49 19.10 -6.63
N THR A 165 -29.92 19.33 -5.45
CA THR A 165 -29.15 20.53 -5.12
C THR A 165 -27.65 20.23 -4.86
N GLY A 166 -27.20 19.00 -5.10
CA GLY A 166 -25.77 18.64 -4.98
C GLY A 166 -24.92 19.38 -6.01
N ASP A 167 -23.81 19.95 -5.58
CA ASP A 167 -22.89 20.74 -6.40
C ASP A 167 -21.62 20.01 -6.75
N GLY A 168 -21.05 20.30 -7.95
CA GLY A 168 -19.69 19.92 -8.30
C GLY A 168 -19.45 18.42 -8.44
N ASN A 169 -20.47 17.63 -8.72
CA ASN A 169 -20.30 16.19 -8.94
C ASN A 169 -19.88 15.91 -10.38
N ILE A 170 -18.94 15.00 -10.57
CA ILE A 170 -18.57 14.42 -11.86
C ILE A 170 -18.96 12.94 -11.83
N VAL A 171 -20.00 12.56 -12.56
CA VAL A 171 -20.54 11.20 -12.63
C VAL A 171 -20.51 10.72 -14.07
N ILE A 172 -19.69 9.69 -14.35
CA ILE A 172 -19.49 9.19 -15.72
C ILE A 172 -19.64 7.66 -15.73
N GLY A 173 -20.62 7.15 -16.44
CA GLY A 173 -20.93 5.74 -16.56
C GLY A 173 -22.39 5.44 -16.29
N PHE A 174 -22.83 4.24 -16.68
CA PHE A 174 -24.19 3.77 -16.44
C PHE A 174 -24.47 3.70 -14.94
N GLU A 175 -25.55 4.34 -14.47
CA GLU A 175 -25.96 4.44 -13.06
C GLU A 175 -24.85 4.96 -12.11
N SER A 176 -23.84 5.67 -12.63
CA SER A 176 -22.82 6.30 -11.77
C SER A 176 -23.45 7.42 -10.93
N GLY A 177 -23.28 7.34 -9.59
CA GLY A 177 -23.87 8.31 -8.66
C GLY A 177 -25.39 8.46 -8.77
N HIS A 178 -26.10 7.39 -9.12
CA HIS A 178 -27.53 7.40 -9.45
C HIS A 178 -28.39 8.04 -8.35
N ASP A 179 -28.17 7.66 -7.08
CA ASP A 179 -28.99 8.07 -5.95
C ASP A 179 -28.53 9.38 -5.27
N ILE A 180 -27.49 10.06 -5.78
CA ILE A 180 -27.04 11.35 -5.20
C ILE A 180 -28.20 12.33 -5.19
N THR A 181 -28.50 12.91 -4.02
CA THR A 181 -29.52 13.98 -3.89
C THR A 181 -28.86 15.33 -3.63
N THR A 182 -28.30 15.52 -2.44
CA THR A 182 -27.66 16.77 -2.00
C THR A 182 -26.15 16.65 -1.80
N GLY A 183 -25.59 15.45 -1.94
CA GLY A 183 -24.15 15.20 -1.87
C GLY A 183 -23.39 15.99 -2.94
N GLY A 184 -22.22 16.52 -2.59
CA GLY A 184 -21.46 17.36 -3.51
C GLY A 184 -19.97 16.98 -3.61
N TYR A 185 -19.32 17.44 -4.70
CA TYR A 185 -17.89 17.27 -4.93
C TYR A 185 -17.46 15.80 -5.02
N ASN A 186 -18.31 14.92 -5.53
CA ASN A 186 -17.97 13.53 -5.78
C ASN A 186 -17.44 13.37 -7.21
N LEU A 187 -16.38 12.57 -7.38
CA LEU A 187 -15.86 12.14 -8.69
C LEU A 187 -16.08 10.64 -8.84
N LEU A 188 -17.06 10.24 -9.63
CA LEU A 188 -17.52 8.86 -9.77
C LEU A 188 -17.44 8.45 -11.24
N ILE A 189 -16.56 7.50 -11.56
CA ILE A 189 -16.34 7.06 -12.95
C ILE A 189 -16.39 5.54 -13.02
N GLY A 190 -17.33 4.98 -13.74
CA GLY A 190 -17.49 3.55 -13.94
C GLY A 190 -18.94 3.10 -13.88
N TRP A 191 -19.21 1.88 -14.27
CA TRP A 191 -20.50 1.24 -14.15
C TRP A 191 -20.88 1.14 -12.67
N LYS A 192 -21.99 1.77 -12.24
CA LYS A 192 -22.45 1.83 -10.85
C LYS A 192 -21.43 2.36 -9.83
N ALA A 193 -20.47 3.18 -10.25
CA ALA A 193 -19.57 3.84 -9.33
C ALA A 193 -20.35 4.79 -8.41
N GLY A 194 -20.31 4.55 -7.09
CA GLY A 194 -21.05 5.34 -6.10
C GLY A 194 -22.58 5.34 -6.29
N ASP A 195 -23.15 4.27 -6.83
CA ASP A 195 -24.57 4.18 -7.18
C ASP A 195 -25.51 4.61 -6.04
N LYS A 196 -25.26 4.16 -4.80
CA LYS A 196 -26.13 4.43 -3.64
C LYS A 196 -25.75 5.68 -2.82
N ILE A 197 -24.76 6.44 -3.24
CA ILE A 197 -24.43 7.70 -2.56
C ILE A 197 -25.68 8.60 -2.59
N ASP A 198 -26.11 9.06 -1.41
CA ASP A 198 -27.25 9.98 -1.26
C ASP A 198 -26.77 11.40 -0.89
N THR A 199 -26.35 11.60 0.35
CA THR A 199 -25.92 12.90 0.87
C THR A 199 -24.42 13.01 1.10
N ALA A 200 -23.67 11.94 0.83
CA ALA A 200 -22.24 11.89 1.01
C ALA A 200 -21.48 12.79 0.03
N SER A 201 -20.35 13.32 0.47
CA SER A 201 -19.60 14.32 -0.28
C SER A 201 -18.10 14.02 -0.32
N GLN A 202 -17.41 14.59 -1.33
CA GLN A 202 -15.95 14.51 -1.43
C GLN A 202 -15.41 13.09 -1.59
N ASN A 203 -16.15 12.22 -2.28
CA ASN A 203 -15.72 10.87 -2.59
C ASN A 203 -15.08 10.80 -3.98
N LEU A 204 -14.06 9.98 -4.12
CA LEU A 204 -13.47 9.58 -5.39
C LEU A 204 -13.74 8.09 -5.59
N ALA A 205 -14.53 7.71 -6.58
CA ALA A 205 -14.77 6.32 -6.94
C ALA A 205 -14.53 6.11 -8.44
N ILE A 206 -13.54 5.33 -8.79
CA ILE A 206 -13.18 5.01 -10.18
C ILE A 206 -13.10 3.51 -10.36
N GLY A 207 -14.00 2.94 -11.14
CA GLY A 207 -14.07 1.51 -11.44
C GLY A 207 -15.49 0.98 -11.33
N ASP A 208 -15.72 -0.17 -11.96
CA ASP A 208 -16.98 -0.90 -11.89
C ASP A 208 -17.31 -1.26 -10.45
N GLY A 209 -18.50 -0.89 -9.96
CA GLY A 209 -18.98 -1.16 -8.62
C GLY A 209 -18.16 -0.52 -7.48
N SER A 210 -17.27 0.43 -7.79
CA SER A 210 -16.50 1.12 -6.73
C SER A 210 -17.44 1.95 -5.86
N LEU A 211 -17.35 1.80 -4.52
CA LEU A 211 -18.15 2.52 -3.52
C LEU A 211 -19.66 2.46 -3.79
N SER A 212 -20.15 1.35 -4.36
CA SER A 212 -21.52 1.29 -4.91
C SER A 212 -22.62 1.16 -3.86
N SER A 213 -22.31 0.75 -2.62
CA SER A 213 -23.33 0.56 -1.57
C SER A 213 -23.39 1.69 -0.55
N ASP A 214 -22.42 2.62 -0.54
CA ASP A 214 -22.32 3.66 0.47
C ASP A 214 -23.40 4.73 0.27
N THR A 215 -24.10 5.07 1.34
CA THR A 215 -25.14 6.10 1.29
C THR A 215 -24.69 7.43 1.86
N LYS A 216 -23.97 7.44 2.98
CA LYS A 216 -23.63 8.67 3.73
C LYS A 216 -22.17 8.76 4.17
N GLY A 217 -21.29 7.88 3.68
CA GLY A 217 -19.85 7.96 3.94
C GLY A 217 -19.16 8.96 3.03
N SER A 218 -18.47 9.91 3.61
CA SER A 218 -17.77 10.98 2.88
C SER A 218 -16.25 10.80 2.94
N LYS A 219 -15.55 11.43 2.00
CA LYS A 219 -14.07 11.50 1.97
C LYS A 219 -13.40 10.14 1.77
N SER A 220 -14.04 9.24 1.06
CA SER A 220 -13.46 7.96 0.64
C SER A 220 -12.77 8.08 -0.71
N VAL A 221 -11.69 7.33 -0.91
CA VAL A 221 -11.02 7.12 -2.20
C VAL A 221 -11.10 5.64 -2.55
N ALA A 222 -11.78 5.31 -3.63
CA ALA A 222 -11.96 3.95 -4.14
C ALA A 222 -11.57 3.88 -5.62
N VAL A 223 -10.43 3.28 -5.95
CA VAL A 223 -9.94 3.19 -7.33
C VAL A 223 -9.68 1.73 -7.71
N GLY A 224 -10.50 1.19 -8.58
CA GLY A 224 -10.48 -0.20 -9.01
C GLY A 224 -11.86 -0.83 -9.00
N SER A 225 -12.03 -1.95 -9.71
CA SER A 225 -13.32 -2.66 -9.71
C SER A 225 -13.62 -3.24 -8.34
N ASN A 226 -14.86 -3.09 -7.88
CA ASN A 226 -15.40 -3.51 -6.58
C ASN A 226 -14.62 -2.97 -5.35
N THR A 227 -13.91 -1.85 -5.49
CA THR A 227 -13.17 -1.26 -4.37
C THR A 227 -14.15 -0.61 -3.40
N LEU A 228 -14.05 -0.93 -2.07
CA LEU A 228 -14.98 -0.47 -1.03
C LEU A 228 -16.46 -0.70 -1.42
N ASN A 229 -16.75 -1.77 -2.14
CA ASN A 229 -18.08 -2.03 -2.72
C ASN A 229 -19.19 -2.09 -1.68
N THR A 230 -18.96 -2.72 -0.52
CA THR A 230 -19.95 -2.90 0.56
C THR A 230 -19.93 -1.81 1.63
N GLN A 231 -19.02 -0.82 1.52
CA GLN A 231 -19.00 0.29 2.46
C GLN A 231 -20.40 0.93 2.51
N ASN A 232 -20.94 1.10 3.73
CA ASN A 232 -22.27 1.71 3.88
C ASN A 232 -22.47 2.33 5.26
N PHE A 233 -22.39 3.63 5.32
CA PHE A 233 -22.71 4.40 6.53
C PHE A 233 -24.16 4.86 6.49
N THR A 234 -24.94 4.53 7.50
CA THR A 234 -26.34 4.97 7.65
C THR A 234 -26.48 6.35 8.27
N THR A 235 -25.42 6.90 8.81
CA THR A 235 -25.30 8.26 9.34
C THR A 235 -24.17 8.99 8.62
N ALA A 236 -24.24 10.33 8.55
CA ALA A 236 -23.19 11.14 7.93
C ALA A 236 -21.85 10.90 8.66
N THR A 237 -20.89 10.29 7.98
CA THR A 237 -19.61 9.88 8.53
C THR A 237 -18.48 10.25 7.59
N ASP A 238 -17.45 10.90 8.10
CA ASP A 238 -16.18 11.08 7.39
C ASP A 238 -15.37 9.79 7.52
N SER A 239 -15.38 8.94 6.51
CA SER A 239 -14.75 7.62 6.56
C SER A 239 -13.23 7.66 6.44
N TYR A 240 -12.71 8.56 5.60
CA TYR A 240 -11.28 8.67 5.26
C TYR A 240 -10.64 7.33 4.84
N ASN A 241 -11.42 6.42 4.26
CA ASN A 241 -10.88 5.20 3.68
C ASN A 241 -10.22 5.49 2.34
N VAL A 242 -9.03 4.95 2.13
CA VAL A 242 -8.32 4.98 0.85
C VAL A 242 -8.11 3.54 0.40
N ALA A 243 -8.72 3.15 -0.71
CA ALA A 243 -8.56 1.82 -1.28
C ALA A 243 -8.26 1.90 -2.77
N VAL A 244 -7.20 1.23 -3.21
CA VAL A 244 -6.76 1.20 -4.61
C VAL A 244 -6.39 -0.22 -5.00
N GLY A 245 -7.10 -0.81 -5.95
CA GLY A 245 -6.86 -2.15 -6.46
C GLY A 245 -8.17 -2.93 -6.69
N TYR A 246 -8.08 -4.02 -7.44
CA TYR A 246 -9.21 -4.94 -7.64
C TYR A 246 -9.62 -5.56 -6.30
N ASN A 247 -10.90 -5.42 -5.93
CA ASN A 247 -11.47 -5.89 -4.67
C ASN A 247 -10.74 -5.36 -3.41
N ALA A 248 -9.99 -4.27 -3.48
CA ALA A 248 -9.36 -3.67 -2.31
C ALA A 248 -10.44 -3.20 -1.31
N GLY A 249 -10.43 -3.75 -0.09
CA GLY A 249 -11.42 -3.45 0.94
C GLY A 249 -12.87 -3.76 0.53
N VAL A 250 -13.10 -4.74 -0.34
CA VAL A 250 -14.43 -5.02 -0.90
C VAL A 250 -15.49 -5.26 0.15
N SER A 251 -15.15 -5.87 1.29
CA SER A 251 -16.06 -6.21 2.40
C SER A 251 -16.16 -5.12 3.48
N VAL A 252 -15.40 -4.02 3.38
CA VAL A 252 -15.49 -2.92 4.37
C VAL A 252 -16.94 -2.42 4.43
N THR A 253 -17.50 -2.37 5.63
CA THR A 253 -18.86 -1.89 5.88
C THR A 253 -18.85 -0.54 6.58
N THR A 254 -18.50 -0.51 7.87
CA THR A 254 -18.48 0.69 8.72
C THR A 254 -17.07 1.05 9.24
N GLY A 255 -16.05 0.27 8.87
CA GLY A 255 -14.67 0.57 9.20
C GLY A 255 -14.19 1.90 8.60
N ILE A 256 -13.38 2.65 9.36
CA ILE A 256 -12.89 3.99 8.96
C ILE A 256 -11.37 4.10 8.98
N LYS A 257 -10.86 5.06 8.24
CA LYS A 257 -9.43 5.44 8.23
C LYS A 257 -8.49 4.30 7.88
N ASN A 258 -8.94 3.42 6.99
CA ASN A 258 -8.12 2.35 6.45
C ASN A 258 -7.40 2.82 5.17
N SER A 259 -6.13 2.46 5.04
CA SER A 259 -5.31 2.70 3.84
C SER A 259 -4.99 1.37 3.17
N ILE A 260 -5.65 1.06 2.07
CA ILE A 260 -5.66 -0.25 1.42
C ILE A 260 -5.15 -0.11 -0.01
N LEU A 261 -4.01 -0.70 -0.35
CA LEU A 261 -3.40 -0.57 -1.67
C LEU A 261 -2.91 -1.92 -2.19
N GLY A 262 -3.57 -2.47 -3.17
CA GLY A 262 -3.24 -3.74 -3.80
C GLY A 262 -4.49 -4.56 -4.11
N GLY A 263 -4.40 -5.47 -5.09
CA GLY A 263 -5.48 -6.42 -5.35
C GLY A 263 -5.72 -7.31 -4.14
N LEU A 264 -6.97 -7.50 -3.74
CA LEU A 264 -7.37 -8.31 -2.57
C LEU A 264 -6.73 -7.86 -1.24
N ALA A 265 -6.21 -6.63 -1.16
CA ALA A 265 -5.74 -6.10 0.11
C ALA A 265 -6.94 -5.78 1.00
N GLY A 266 -6.90 -6.21 2.27
CA GLY A 266 -7.95 -5.96 3.26
C GLY A 266 -9.35 -6.33 2.80
N ASP A 267 -9.48 -7.32 1.91
CA ASP A 267 -10.75 -7.62 1.24
C ASP A 267 -11.79 -8.27 2.15
N ALA A 268 -11.38 -8.85 3.28
CA ALA A 268 -12.30 -9.38 4.30
C ALA A 268 -12.64 -8.37 5.42
N LEU A 269 -11.94 -7.24 5.54
CA LEU A 269 -12.21 -6.24 6.59
C LEU A 269 -13.67 -5.78 6.53
N THR A 270 -14.30 -5.66 7.68
CA THR A 270 -15.70 -5.21 7.81
C THR A 270 -15.82 -3.93 8.63
N ASP A 271 -15.85 -3.99 9.95
CA ASP A 271 -15.94 -2.86 10.89
C ASP A 271 -14.60 -2.62 11.61
N ALA A 272 -13.53 -2.75 10.87
CA ALA A 272 -12.16 -2.61 11.37
C ALA A 272 -11.57 -1.24 10.99
N ASP A 273 -10.85 -0.60 11.92
CA ASP A 273 -10.39 0.76 11.80
C ASP A 273 -8.87 0.89 11.76
N PHE A 274 -8.38 1.97 11.15
CA PHE A 274 -6.98 2.40 11.22
C PHE A 274 -5.97 1.35 10.71
N ASN A 275 -6.34 0.53 9.74
CA ASN A 275 -5.45 -0.45 9.16
C ASN A 275 -4.69 0.11 7.95
N ILE A 276 -3.45 -0.31 7.79
CA ILE A 276 -2.64 -0.11 6.60
C ILE A 276 -2.40 -1.48 5.96
N ALA A 277 -2.93 -1.71 4.77
CA ALA A 277 -2.75 -2.94 4.00
C ALA A 277 -2.19 -2.58 2.61
N VAL A 278 -0.91 -2.83 2.36
CA VAL A 278 -0.23 -2.48 1.11
C VAL A 278 0.45 -3.71 0.51
N GLY A 279 -0.05 -4.19 -0.61
CA GLY A 279 0.44 -5.38 -1.28
C GLY A 279 -0.70 -6.32 -1.70
N PHE A 280 -0.42 -7.22 -2.64
CA PHE A 280 -1.39 -8.24 -3.01
C PHE A 280 -1.75 -9.11 -1.80
N ALA A 281 -3.04 -9.25 -1.52
CA ALA A 281 -3.57 -10.04 -0.40
C ALA A 281 -2.96 -9.70 0.99
N ALA A 282 -2.47 -8.45 1.18
CA ALA A 282 -2.08 -7.98 2.51
C ALA A 282 -3.33 -7.85 3.39
N LEU A 283 -3.30 -8.40 4.61
CA LEU A 283 -4.40 -8.37 5.59
C LEU A 283 -5.73 -8.91 5.02
N SER A 284 -5.66 -9.94 4.17
CA SER A 284 -6.81 -10.39 3.37
C SER A 284 -7.85 -11.23 4.11
N SER A 285 -7.54 -11.77 5.28
CA SER A 285 -8.48 -12.62 6.03
C SER A 285 -9.09 -11.95 7.25
N ASP A 286 -8.56 -10.81 7.68
CA ASP A 286 -9.00 -10.14 8.90
C ASP A 286 -10.38 -9.48 8.72
N THR A 287 -11.24 -9.65 9.70
CA THR A 287 -12.58 -9.07 9.66
C THR A 287 -12.76 -7.89 10.61
N LEU A 288 -12.28 -7.99 11.86
CA LEU A 288 -12.54 -7.02 12.91
C LEU A 288 -11.26 -6.54 13.65
N GLY A 289 -10.07 -6.94 13.16
CA GLY A 289 -8.81 -6.45 13.72
C GLY A 289 -8.48 -5.03 13.28
N SER A 290 -8.20 -4.15 14.22
CA SER A 290 -7.89 -2.74 14.00
C SER A 290 -6.44 -2.42 14.31
N LYS A 291 -5.93 -1.31 13.75
CA LYS A 291 -4.58 -0.79 14.02
C LYS A 291 -3.43 -1.72 13.60
N SER A 292 -3.64 -2.49 12.54
CA SER A 292 -2.62 -3.32 11.92
C SER A 292 -1.89 -2.57 10.80
N VAL A 293 -0.59 -2.83 10.65
CA VAL A 293 0.23 -2.40 9.52
C VAL A 293 0.72 -3.64 8.77
N ALA A 294 0.23 -3.88 7.58
CA ALA A 294 0.60 -5.00 6.71
C ALA A 294 1.13 -4.48 5.38
N ILE A 295 2.43 -4.51 5.17
CA ILE A 295 3.09 -4.02 3.95
C ILE A 295 3.91 -5.14 3.31
N GLY A 296 3.46 -5.64 2.19
CA GLY A 296 4.07 -6.74 1.46
C GLY A 296 3.01 -7.73 0.94
N GLU A 297 3.37 -8.51 -0.06
CA GLU A 297 2.51 -9.60 -0.54
C GLU A 297 2.22 -10.56 0.61
N SER A 298 0.93 -10.83 0.88
CA SER A 298 0.43 -11.68 1.95
C SER A 298 0.97 -11.35 3.37
N ALA A 299 1.39 -10.10 3.63
CA ALA A 299 1.73 -9.68 4.99
C ALA A 299 0.46 -9.75 5.87
N LEU A 300 0.53 -10.40 7.06
CA LEU A 300 -0.62 -10.68 7.93
C LEU A 300 -1.81 -11.33 7.19
N GLY A 301 -1.53 -12.12 6.15
CA GLY A 301 -2.55 -12.65 5.26
C GLY A 301 -3.61 -13.54 5.93
N SER A 302 -3.27 -14.22 7.03
CA SER A 302 -4.17 -15.10 7.79
C SER A 302 -4.73 -14.46 9.06
N GLN A 303 -4.34 -13.20 9.39
CA GLN A 303 -4.87 -12.52 10.58
C GLN A 303 -6.40 -12.49 10.49
N ASN A 304 -7.06 -12.90 11.58
CA ASN A 304 -8.53 -12.91 11.61
C ASN A 304 -9.08 -12.83 13.02
N PHE A 305 -9.52 -11.66 13.40
CA PHE A 305 -10.23 -11.41 14.65
C PHE A 305 -11.73 -11.40 14.41
N THR A 306 -12.46 -12.26 15.12
CA THR A 306 -13.92 -12.35 15.05
C THR A 306 -14.64 -11.44 16.04
N THR A 307 -13.88 -10.68 16.83
CA THR A 307 -14.35 -9.62 17.73
C THR A 307 -13.51 -8.37 17.51
N ALA A 308 -14.07 -7.19 17.72
CA ALA A 308 -13.35 -5.93 17.59
C ALA A 308 -12.13 -5.93 18.51
N THR A 309 -10.94 -5.89 17.93
CA THR A 309 -9.65 -6.01 18.65
C THR A 309 -8.65 -5.02 18.10
N ASP A 310 -8.03 -4.26 18.98
CA ASP A 310 -6.83 -3.48 18.66
C ASP A 310 -5.63 -4.42 18.61
N THR A 311 -5.13 -4.71 17.43
CA THR A 311 -4.10 -5.73 17.23
C THR A 311 -2.69 -5.23 17.46
N PHE A 312 -2.40 -4.00 17.06
CA PHE A 312 -1.07 -3.37 17.05
C PHE A 312 0.02 -4.21 16.38
N ASN A 313 -0.35 -5.07 15.42
CA ASN A 313 0.61 -5.83 14.64
C ASN A 313 1.21 -4.95 13.54
N THR A 314 2.54 -4.99 13.41
CA THR A 314 3.27 -4.36 12.32
C THR A 314 4.04 -5.41 11.54
N ALA A 315 3.65 -5.69 10.30
CA ALA A 315 4.32 -6.62 9.40
C ALA A 315 4.76 -5.92 8.11
N VAL A 316 6.07 -5.87 7.87
CA VAL A 316 6.65 -5.24 6.69
C VAL A 316 7.60 -6.19 5.98
N GLY A 317 7.21 -6.71 4.85
CA GLY A 317 7.97 -7.66 4.04
C GLY A 317 7.07 -8.71 3.39
N HIS A 318 7.60 -9.36 2.34
CA HIS A 318 6.94 -10.50 1.70
C HIS A 318 6.63 -11.57 2.73
N ARG A 319 5.34 -11.90 2.92
CA ARG A 319 4.83 -12.90 3.87
C ARG A 319 5.26 -12.68 5.33
N ALA A 320 5.58 -11.45 5.73
CA ALA A 320 5.81 -11.14 7.15
C ALA A 320 4.54 -11.42 7.95
N GLY A 321 4.63 -12.28 8.97
CA GLY A 321 3.49 -12.68 9.79
C GLY A 321 2.36 -13.37 9.02
N ALA A 322 2.67 -14.05 7.90
CA ALA A 322 1.64 -14.59 7.00
C ALA A 322 0.65 -15.54 7.68
N ALA A 323 1.09 -16.33 8.66
CA ALA A 323 0.25 -17.27 9.42
C ALA A 323 -0.36 -16.68 10.70
N VAL A 324 -0.06 -15.43 11.07
CA VAL A 324 -0.65 -14.81 12.27
C VAL A 324 -2.17 -14.88 12.16
N THR A 325 -2.80 -15.42 13.20
CA THR A 325 -4.26 -15.51 13.31
C THR A 325 -4.80 -14.54 14.36
N THR A 326 -4.50 -14.80 15.64
CA THR A 326 -4.99 -14.00 16.77
C THR A 326 -3.85 -13.46 17.65
N GLY A 327 -2.59 -13.59 17.24
CA GLY A 327 -1.47 -12.94 17.91
C GLY A 327 -1.55 -11.42 17.80
N VAL A 328 -1.18 -10.70 18.87
CA VAL A 328 -1.23 -9.23 18.95
C VAL A 328 0.13 -8.64 19.33
N ASN A 329 0.30 -7.34 19.11
CA ASN A 329 1.50 -6.58 19.50
C ASN A 329 2.81 -7.12 18.89
N ASN A 330 2.77 -7.68 17.68
CA ASN A 330 3.96 -8.21 17.04
C ASN A 330 4.57 -7.18 16.07
N THR A 331 5.90 -7.04 16.10
CA THR A 331 6.68 -6.26 15.12
C THR A 331 7.46 -7.22 14.23
N LEU A 332 7.03 -7.44 12.99
CA LEU A 332 7.55 -8.43 12.05
C LEU A 332 8.09 -7.74 10.79
N ILE A 333 9.39 -7.44 10.74
CA ILE A 333 9.99 -6.66 9.65
C ILE A 333 11.05 -7.49 8.91
N GLY A 334 10.78 -7.83 7.68
CA GLY A 334 11.64 -8.63 6.81
C GLY A 334 10.85 -9.70 6.06
N GLY A 335 11.37 -10.16 4.93
CA GLY A 335 10.76 -11.28 4.22
C GLY A 335 10.73 -12.53 5.11
N LEU A 336 9.57 -13.17 5.25
CA LEU A 336 9.37 -14.35 6.10
C LEU A 336 9.70 -14.10 7.59
N ALA A 337 9.61 -12.87 8.09
CA ALA A 337 9.73 -12.60 9.51
C ALA A 337 8.46 -13.08 10.23
N GLY A 338 8.60 -14.00 11.19
CA GLY A 338 7.50 -14.58 11.95
C GLY A 338 6.39 -15.20 11.08
N ASP A 339 6.74 -15.75 9.91
CA ASP A 339 5.75 -16.20 8.93
C ASP A 339 4.96 -17.44 9.34
N ALA A 340 5.44 -18.23 10.29
CA ALA A 340 4.70 -19.34 10.91
C ALA A 340 3.97 -18.96 12.19
N LEU A 341 4.18 -17.75 12.73
CA LEU A 341 3.55 -17.29 13.97
C LEU A 341 2.03 -17.30 13.83
N THR A 342 1.34 -17.91 14.77
CA THR A 342 -0.14 -18.02 14.76
C THR A 342 -0.79 -17.20 15.87
N THR A 343 -0.62 -17.64 17.12
CA THR A 343 -1.21 -17.01 18.30
C THR A 343 -0.21 -16.29 19.19
N GLY A 344 1.10 -16.40 18.86
CA GLY A 344 2.17 -15.73 19.62
C GLY A 344 2.01 -14.21 19.61
N SER A 345 2.27 -13.58 20.74
CA SER A 345 2.06 -12.16 20.97
C SER A 345 3.31 -11.50 21.56
N ASP A 346 3.39 -10.17 21.44
CA ASP A 346 4.50 -9.38 22.00
C ASP A 346 5.88 -9.78 21.45
N ASN A 347 5.98 -10.19 20.18
CA ASN A 347 7.24 -10.57 19.56
C ASN A 347 7.78 -9.49 18.62
N ASP A 348 9.09 -9.25 18.70
CA ASP A 348 9.84 -8.42 17.78
C ASP A 348 10.74 -9.29 16.89
N ALA A 349 10.43 -9.42 15.60
CA ALA A 349 11.19 -10.16 14.61
C ALA A 349 11.65 -9.24 13.48
N ILE A 350 12.92 -8.84 13.47
CA ILE A 350 13.47 -7.90 12.50
C ILE A 350 14.62 -8.54 11.71
N GLY A 351 14.36 -8.87 10.47
CA GLY A 351 15.31 -9.54 9.57
C GLY A 351 14.65 -10.61 8.71
N VAL A 352 15.33 -11.03 7.65
CA VAL A 352 14.83 -12.11 6.78
C VAL A 352 14.85 -13.45 7.52
N SER A 353 13.73 -14.17 7.49
CA SER A 353 13.53 -15.47 8.15
C SER A 353 13.86 -15.43 9.65
N THR A 354 13.56 -14.33 10.31
CA THR A 354 13.70 -14.19 11.77
C THR A 354 12.46 -14.78 12.43
N LEU A 355 12.62 -15.60 13.46
CA LEU A 355 11.51 -16.23 14.19
C LEU A 355 10.53 -16.97 13.26
N SER A 356 11.04 -17.56 12.16
CA SER A 356 10.18 -18.05 11.07
C SER A 356 9.51 -19.39 11.33
N THR A 357 9.89 -20.12 12.38
CA THR A 357 9.26 -21.40 12.75
C THR A 357 8.35 -21.28 13.98
N GLU A 358 8.43 -20.19 14.71
CA GLU A 358 7.65 -19.97 15.93
C GLU A 358 6.15 -19.92 15.64
N THR A 359 5.36 -20.60 16.47
CA THR A 359 3.91 -20.65 16.31
C THR A 359 3.13 -19.95 17.42
N ALA A 360 3.46 -20.21 18.70
CA ALA A 360 2.67 -19.72 19.83
C ALA A 360 3.50 -19.09 20.97
N GLY A 361 4.83 -19.01 20.82
CA GLY A 361 5.70 -18.36 21.80
C GLY A 361 5.52 -16.84 21.82
N ASN A 362 5.63 -16.28 23.02
CA ASN A 362 5.44 -14.85 23.26
C ASN A 362 6.74 -14.18 23.74
N LYS A 363 6.81 -12.86 23.60
CA LYS A 363 7.83 -12.01 24.24
C LYS A 363 9.27 -12.32 23.84
N SER A 364 9.45 -12.72 22.58
CA SER A 364 10.78 -12.90 22.01
C SER A 364 11.21 -11.66 21.24
N THR A 365 12.50 -11.30 21.36
CA THR A 365 13.13 -10.26 20.55
C THR A 365 14.20 -10.89 19.67
N ALA A 366 13.97 -10.92 18.37
CA ALA A 366 14.87 -11.51 17.38
C ALA A 366 15.24 -10.47 16.32
N ILE A 367 16.48 -10.02 16.29
CA ILE A 367 16.96 -8.98 15.37
C ILE A 367 18.17 -9.49 14.59
N GLY A 368 18.06 -9.59 13.29
CA GLY A 368 19.10 -10.09 12.41
C GLY A 368 18.60 -11.24 11.54
N ARG A 369 19.20 -11.43 10.38
CA ARG A 369 18.82 -12.53 9.49
C ARG A 369 18.94 -13.88 10.21
N GLY A 370 17.85 -14.64 10.24
CA GLY A 370 17.81 -15.98 10.84
C GLY A 370 17.99 -16.02 12.35
N ALA A 371 17.86 -14.91 13.07
CA ALA A 371 17.85 -14.92 14.53
C ALA A 371 16.62 -15.70 15.03
N LEU A 372 16.81 -16.62 15.99
CA LEU A 372 15.79 -17.54 16.53
C LEU A 372 14.96 -18.23 15.42
N ASN A 373 15.60 -18.57 14.31
CA ASN A 373 14.89 -19.15 13.16
C ASN A 373 14.14 -20.44 13.50
N ALA A 374 14.76 -21.34 14.28
CA ALA A 374 14.20 -22.64 14.63
C ALA A 374 13.31 -22.63 15.88
N GLN A 375 13.18 -21.48 16.58
CA GLN A 375 12.34 -21.40 17.79
C GLN A 375 10.91 -21.81 17.44
N ASN A 376 10.35 -22.74 18.24
CA ASN A 376 9.00 -23.22 18.00
C ASN A 376 8.35 -23.74 19.29
N ASN A 377 7.54 -22.90 19.89
CA ASN A 377 6.71 -23.25 21.02
C ASN A 377 5.30 -23.54 20.53
N SER A 378 4.84 -24.78 20.65
CA SER A 378 3.50 -25.23 20.19
C SER A 378 2.35 -24.82 21.09
N THR A 379 2.65 -24.24 22.22
CA THR A 379 1.68 -23.71 23.20
C THR A 379 2.04 -22.28 23.57
N SER A 380 1.08 -21.50 24.02
CA SER A 380 1.33 -20.14 24.50
C SER A 380 2.32 -20.17 25.68
N THR A 381 3.55 -19.78 25.40
CA THR A 381 4.67 -19.79 26.35
C THR A 381 5.34 -18.42 26.34
N ASP A 382 5.55 -17.84 27.51
CA ASP A 382 6.34 -16.63 27.66
C ASP A 382 7.83 -16.99 27.57
N VAL A 383 8.42 -16.80 26.42
CA VAL A 383 9.76 -17.31 26.07
C VAL A 383 10.88 -16.40 26.57
N TYR A 384 10.72 -15.11 26.44
CA TYR A 384 11.70 -14.07 26.84
C TYR A 384 13.10 -14.26 26.24
N ASN A 385 13.23 -14.87 25.07
CA ASN A 385 14.51 -14.92 24.36
C ASN A 385 14.82 -13.57 23.70
N VAL A 386 16.08 -13.16 23.84
CA VAL A 386 16.64 -12.00 23.14
C VAL A 386 17.78 -12.46 22.25
N ALA A 387 17.63 -12.39 20.93
CA ALA A 387 18.67 -12.71 19.97
C ALA A 387 18.94 -11.55 19.02
N VAL A 388 20.13 -10.97 19.07
CA VAL A 388 20.51 -9.84 18.23
C VAL A 388 21.81 -10.16 17.49
N GLY A 389 21.72 -10.40 16.20
CA GLY A 389 22.86 -10.72 15.35
C GLY A 389 22.50 -11.68 14.23
N TYR A 390 23.39 -11.78 13.24
CA TYR A 390 23.29 -12.77 12.17
C TYR A 390 23.32 -14.18 12.75
N LEU A 391 22.24 -14.96 12.55
CA LEU A 391 22.08 -16.34 13.04
C LEU A 391 22.25 -16.48 14.58
N ALA A 392 21.99 -15.44 15.37
CA ALA A 392 21.99 -15.55 16.82
C ALA A 392 20.86 -16.48 17.26
N GLY A 393 21.16 -17.52 18.05
CA GLY A 393 20.19 -18.51 18.49
C GLY A 393 19.52 -19.28 17.34
N LEU A 394 20.21 -19.49 16.22
CA LEU A 394 19.63 -20.10 15.01
C LEU A 394 18.87 -21.41 15.28
N SER A 395 19.44 -22.28 16.10
CA SER A 395 18.93 -23.64 16.39
C SER A 395 18.05 -23.71 17.64
N VAL A 396 17.86 -22.61 18.37
CA VAL A 396 16.98 -22.60 19.55
C VAL A 396 15.60 -23.11 19.14
N THR A 397 15.12 -24.14 19.85
CA THR A 397 13.80 -24.73 19.63
C THR A 397 12.83 -24.32 20.73
N THR A 398 12.94 -24.93 21.90
CA THR A 398 12.06 -24.70 23.05
C THR A 398 12.75 -23.99 24.22
N GLY A 399 14.07 -23.73 24.12
CA GLY A 399 14.81 -23.01 25.14
C GLY A 399 14.28 -21.61 25.41
N ILE A 400 14.26 -21.23 26.69
CA ILE A 400 13.68 -19.95 27.14
C ILE A 400 14.68 -19.08 27.90
N GLN A 401 14.37 -17.79 27.99
CA GLN A 401 15.11 -16.81 28.80
C GLN A 401 16.61 -16.71 28.45
N ASN A 402 16.95 -16.89 27.18
CA ASN A 402 18.31 -16.72 26.67
C ASN A 402 18.53 -15.29 26.15
N THR A 403 19.71 -14.74 26.42
CA THR A 403 20.18 -13.46 25.88
C THR A 403 21.38 -13.70 24.96
N LEU A 404 21.20 -13.64 23.66
CA LEU A 404 22.15 -14.03 22.62
C LEU A 404 22.48 -12.84 21.71
N ILE A 405 23.58 -12.13 21.97
CA ILE A 405 23.92 -10.90 21.25
C ILE A 405 25.28 -11.04 20.54
N GLY A 406 25.25 -11.04 19.23
CA GLY A 406 26.42 -11.20 18.37
C GLY A 406 26.15 -12.17 17.22
N GLY A 407 26.90 -12.06 16.14
CA GLY A 407 26.80 -13.05 15.06
C GLY A 407 27.13 -14.44 15.57
N LEU A 408 26.29 -15.45 15.30
CA LEU A 408 26.49 -16.84 15.73
C LEU A 408 26.59 -16.99 17.27
N ALA A 409 26.02 -16.08 18.06
CA ALA A 409 25.95 -16.24 19.52
C ALA A 409 24.88 -17.29 19.84
N GLY A 410 25.30 -18.39 20.57
CA GLY A 410 24.41 -19.48 20.94
C GLY A 410 23.69 -20.14 19.77
N ASP A 411 24.30 -20.18 18.58
CA ASP A 411 23.65 -20.62 17.35
C ASP A 411 23.36 -22.13 17.29
N ALA A 412 24.02 -22.95 18.15
CA ALA A 412 23.75 -24.37 18.29
C ALA A 412 22.76 -24.72 19.42
N LEU A 413 22.39 -23.76 20.30
CA LEU A 413 21.45 -24.02 21.41
C LEU A 413 20.12 -24.58 20.87
N THR A 414 19.54 -25.53 21.58
CA THR A 414 18.26 -26.17 21.24
C THR A 414 17.18 -25.88 22.30
N ASP A 415 17.16 -26.65 23.37
CA ASP A 415 16.23 -26.54 24.50
C ASP A 415 16.86 -25.94 25.77
N ALA A 416 18.05 -25.39 25.61
CA ALA A 416 18.84 -24.77 26.68
C ALA A 416 18.21 -23.46 27.20
N ASP A 417 18.25 -23.26 28.52
CA ASP A 417 17.62 -22.13 29.22
C ASP A 417 18.64 -21.23 29.95
N PHE A 418 18.26 -19.99 30.17
CA PHE A 418 18.93 -19.04 31.07
C PHE A 418 20.36 -18.66 30.66
N ASN A 419 20.74 -18.76 29.39
CA ASN A 419 22.10 -18.45 28.96
C ASN A 419 22.25 -16.98 28.56
N VAL A 420 23.42 -16.41 28.84
CA VAL A 420 23.85 -15.10 28.33
C VAL A 420 25.06 -15.30 27.42
N ALA A 421 24.92 -15.06 26.13
CA ALA A 421 26.01 -15.09 25.16
C ALA A 421 26.14 -13.70 24.49
N LEU A 422 27.23 -12.99 24.78
CA LEU A 422 27.51 -11.69 24.20
C LEU A 422 28.84 -11.68 23.46
N GLY A 423 28.83 -11.73 22.17
CA GLY A 423 30.03 -11.73 21.31
C GLY A 423 29.90 -12.68 20.13
N TYR A 424 30.77 -12.52 19.14
CA TYR A 424 30.80 -13.40 17.98
C TYR A 424 31.10 -14.84 18.40
N SER A 425 30.20 -15.76 18.05
CA SER A 425 30.27 -17.20 18.42
C SER A 425 30.51 -17.43 19.93
N ALA A 426 30.05 -16.56 20.80
CA ALA A 426 29.98 -16.86 22.22
C ALA A 426 28.98 -18.01 22.44
N LEU A 427 29.33 -19.05 23.19
CA LEU A 427 28.51 -20.24 23.41
C LEU A 427 28.11 -20.95 22.10
N GLY A 428 29.01 -20.95 21.08
CA GLY A 428 28.67 -21.33 19.71
C GLY A 428 28.42 -22.83 19.49
N ALA A 429 28.95 -23.73 20.32
CA ALA A 429 28.73 -25.19 20.21
C ALA A 429 27.71 -25.72 21.23
N ALA A 430 27.24 -24.92 22.16
CA ALA A 430 26.34 -25.33 23.24
C ALA A 430 24.97 -25.75 22.66
N THR A 431 24.50 -26.91 23.13
CA THR A 431 23.23 -27.51 22.67
C THR A 431 22.15 -27.47 23.74
N THR A 432 22.38 -28.13 24.87
CA THR A 432 21.41 -28.30 25.97
C THR A 432 21.91 -27.72 27.30
N SER A 433 22.97 -26.92 27.24
CA SER A 433 23.61 -26.38 28.44
C SER A 433 22.88 -25.18 29.00
N ASP A 434 22.66 -25.14 30.32
CA ASP A 434 21.88 -24.13 31.01
C ASP A 434 22.74 -23.19 31.86
N GLY A 435 22.22 -21.95 32.02
CA GLY A 435 22.72 -21.02 33.02
C GLY A 435 24.12 -20.49 32.79
N ASN A 436 24.65 -20.53 31.59
CA ASN A 436 25.98 -20.05 31.28
C ASN A 436 26.01 -18.55 30.99
N THR A 437 27.11 -17.90 31.39
CA THR A 437 27.41 -16.49 31.03
C THR A 437 28.69 -16.48 30.18
N ALA A 438 28.57 -16.23 28.87
CA ALA A 438 29.66 -16.16 27.91
C ALA A 438 29.74 -14.75 27.31
N ILE A 439 30.67 -13.93 27.76
CA ILE A 439 30.84 -12.55 27.31
C ILE A 439 32.21 -12.36 26.65
N GLY A 440 32.24 -12.20 25.38
CA GLY A 440 33.46 -12.04 24.59
C GLY A 440 33.46 -12.90 23.35
N ARG A 441 34.24 -12.50 22.34
CA ARG A 441 34.43 -13.32 21.13
C ARG A 441 34.97 -14.71 21.53
N PHE A 442 34.27 -15.77 21.11
CA PHE A 442 34.63 -17.16 21.35
C PHE A 442 34.70 -17.58 22.86
N ALA A 443 34.05 -16.83 23.76
CA ALA A 443 33.88 -17.29 25.13
C ALA A 443 32.99 -18.55 25.16
N LEU A 444 33.41 -19.61 25.86
CA LEU A 444 32.72 -20.92 25.90
C LEU A 444 32.37 -21.48 24.52
N LEU A 445 33.26 -21.28 23.54
CA LEU A 445 32.98 -21.64 22.14
C LEU A 445 32.65 -23.11 21.93
N SER A 446 33.42 -24.02 22.58
CA SER A 446 33.41 -25.45 22.28
C SER A 446 32.51 -26.27 23.20
N ASP A 447 32.00 -25.69 24.27
CA ASP A 447 31.19 -26.40 25.26
C ASP A 447 29.84 -26.83 24.69
N THR A 448 29.49 -28.10 24.85
CA THR A 448 28.24 -28.64 24.30
C THR A 448 27.15 -28.83 25.36
N GLN A 449 27.50 -29.27 26.58
CA GLN A 449 26.53 -29.63 27.62
C GLN A 449 26.98 -29.22 29.05
N GLY A 450 28.01 -28.36 29.18
CA GLY A 450 28.44 -27.85 30.48
C GLY A 450 27.55 -26.69 30.96
N ASN A 451 27.13 -26.76 32.22
CA ASN A 451 26.24 -25.76 32.83
C ASN A 451 26.97 -24.81 33.78
N LEU A 452 26.33 -23.69 34.13
CA LEU A 452 26.64 -22.80 35.23
C LEU A 452 28.07 -22.25 35.22
N SER A 453 28.64 -22.07 34.01
CA SER A 453 29.96 -21.47 33.82
C SER A 453 29.87 -19.98 33.51
N VAL A 454 30.86 -19.21 34.00
CA VAL A 454 31.03 -17.80 33.72
C VAL A 454 32.32 -17.57 32.94
N ALA A 455 32.26 -17.16 31.70
CA ALA A 455 33.38 -16.81 30.85
C ALA A 455 33.28 -15.37 30.36
N VAL A 456 34.09 -14.48 30.87
CA VAL A 456 34.10 -13.06 30.51
C VAL A 456 35.47 -12.67 29.97
N GLY A 457 35.56 -12.49 28.68
CA GLY A 457 36.80 -12.14 27.98
C GLY A 457 36.93 -12.89 26.66
N ARG A 458 37.73 -12.35 25.75
CA ARG A 458 38.01 -13.01 24.48
C ARG A 458 38.69 -14.39 24.73
N ASP A 459 38.15 -15.44 24.13
CA ASP A 459 38.64 -16.83 24.25
C ASP A 459 38.66 -17.37 25.71
N ALA A 460 37.89 -16.81 26.65
CA ALA A 460 37.75 -17.33 28.00
C ALA A 460 37.01 -18.68 27.96
N LEU A 461 37.54 -19.73 28.63
CA LEU A 461 37.03 -21.13 28.62
C LEU A 461 36.72 -21.63 27.22
N ARG A 462 37.50 -21.20 26.21
CA ARG A 462 37.21 -21.52 24.81
C ARG A 462 37.13 -23.00 24.49
N ALA A 463 38.03 -23.80 25.09
CA ALA A 463 38.13 -25.24 24.84
C ALA A 463 37.27 -26.11 25.78
N GLN A 464 36.58 -25.49 26.78
CA GLN A 464 35.68 -26.24 27.66
C GLN A 464 34.68 -27.01 26.82
N ASN A 465 34.54 -28.31 27.11
CA ASN A 465 33.63 -29.17 26.38
C ASN A 465 33.20 -30.38 27.20
N PHE A 466 32.03 -30.30 27.77
CA PHE A 466 31.38 -31.44 28.40
C PHE A 466 30.41 -32.08 27.39
N THR A 467 30.55 -33.41 27.22
CA THR A 467 29.68 -34.19 26.31
C THR A 467 28.51 -34.85 27.04
N THR A 468 28.36 -34.56 28.32
CA THR A 468 27.23 -34.95 29.18
C THR A 468 26.83 -33.75 30.02
N ASP A 469 25.61 -33.76 30.51
CA ASP A 469 25.07 -32.73 31.39
C ASP A 469 25.86 -32.64 32.70
N VAL A 470 26.66 -31.57 32.88
CA VAL A 470 27.56 -31.35 34.02
C VAL A 470 27.52 -29.92 34.50
N ASP A 471 27.28 -29.75 35.79
CA ASP A 471 27.43 -28.46 36.46
C ASP A 471 28.91 -28.12 36.66
N ALA A 472 29.50 -27.42 35.74
CA ALA A 472 30.94 -27.16 35.71
C ALA A 472 31.38 -26.12 36.74
N TYR A 473 30.57 -25.12 37.03
CA TYR A 473 30.84 -24.00 37.96
C TYR A 473 32.20 -23.34 37.74
N ASN A 474 32.70 -23.29 36.50
CA ASN A 474 33.95 -22.59 36.18
C ASN A 474 33.68 -21.06 36.09
N VAL A 475 34.58 -20.29 36.66
CA VAL A 475 34.56 -18.83 36.52
C VAL A 475 35.88 -18.38 35.89
N ALA A 476 35.82 -17.84 34.67
CA ALA A 476 36.98 -17.29 33.98
C ALA A 476 36.70 -15.84 33.54
N VAL A 477 37.45 -14.89 34.10
CA VAL A 477 37.32 -13.47 33.80
C VAL A 477 38.66 -12.90 33.34
N GLY A 478 38.81 -12.62 32.09
CA GLY A 478 40.03 -12.13 31.47
C GLY A 478 40.25 -12.67 30.06
N GLY A 479 41.00 -11.98 29.23
CA GLY A 479 41.36 -12.49 27.91
C GLY A 479 42.17 -13.78 28.04
N LEU A 480 41.73 -14.86 27.37
CA LEU A 480 42.39 -16.19 27.41
C LEU A 480 42.39 -16.88 28.80
N ALA A 481 41.63 -16.41 29.80
CA ALA A 481 41.51 -17.06 31.09
C ALA A 481 40.92 -18.48 30.90
N GLY A 482 41.61 -19.50 31.38
CA GLY A 482 41.21 -20.91 31.23
C GLY A 482 40.98 -21.36 29.80
N THR A 483 41.67 -20.77 28.81
CA THR A 483 41.40 -21.06 27.38
C THR A 483 41.54 -22.50 26.95
N ALA A 484 42.40 -23.28 27.63
CA ALA A 484 42.62 -24.71 27.36
C ALA A 484 41.80 -25.66 28.26
N VAL A 485 41.05 -25.13 29.24
CA VAL A 485 40.18 -25.97 30.10
C VAL A 485 39.25 -26.79 29.22
N THR A 486 39.24 -28.10 29.42
CA THR A 486 38.37 -29.05 28.70
C THR A 486 37.27 -29.58 29.61
N THR A 487 37.61 -30.46 30.54
CA THR A 487 36.68 -31.12 31.46
C THR A 487 36.91 -30.75 32.93
N GLY A 488 37.90 -29.90 33.22
CA GLY A 488 38.11 -29.37 34.58
C GLY A 488 36.91 -28.56 35.10
N ILE A 489 36.59 -28.76 36.39
CA ILE A 489 35.42 -28.13 37.03
C ILE A 489 35.82 -27.26 38.24
N LYS A 490 34.92 -26.34 38.59
CA LYS A 490 35.02 -25.53 39.82
C LYS A 490 36.31 -24.73 39.94
N ASN A 491 36.79 -24.21 38.80
CA ASN A 491 37.97 -23.36 38.77
C ASN A 491 37.54 -21.86 38.80
N VAL A 492 38.29 -21.03 39.49
CA VAL A 492 38.16 -19.57 39.54
C VAL A 492 39.40 -18.94 38.92
N LEU A 493 39.30 -18.43 37.69
CA LEU A 493 40.42 -17.97 36.89
C LEU A 493 40.19 -16.49 36.52
N VAL A 494 40.80 -15.54 37.23
CA VAL A 494 40.56 -14.10 37.07
C VAL A 494 41.86 -13.38 36.73
N GLY A 495 41.99 -12.93 35.52
CA GLY A 495 43.15 -12.23 34.97
C GLY A 495 43.45 -12.67 33.54
N GLY A 496 44.19 -11.87 32.79
CA GLY A 496 44.66 -12.29 31.47
C GLY A 496 45.55 -13.53 31.58
N LEU A 497 45.31 -14.60 30.80
CA LEU A 497 46.07 -15.84 30.81
C LEU A 497 46.08 -16.54 32.18
N ALA A 498 45.13 -16.30 33.09
CA ALA A 498 45.02 -17.02 34.34
C ALA A 498 44.59 -18.47 34.06
N GLY A 499 45.41 -19.46 34.47
CA GLY A 499 45.14 -20.87 34.26
C GLY A 499 44.91 -21.29 32.81
N ASP A 500 45.54 -20.61 31.87
CA ASP A 500 45.26 -20.76 30.43
C ASP A 500 45.71 -22.08 29.82
N ALA A 501 46.64 -22.81 30.48
CA ALA A 501 47.06 -24.16 30.08
C ALA A 501 46.28 -25.27 30.79
N LEU A 502 45.50 -25.00 31.84
CA LEU A 502 44.71 -26.01 32.54
C LEU A 502 43.80 -26.77 31.56
N THR A 503 43.73 -28.08 31.70
CA THR A 503 42.90 -28.96 30.87
C THR A 503 41.80 -29.66 31.68
N ASP A 504 42.13 -30.74 32.37
CA ASP A 504 41.23 -31.56 33.21
C ASP A 504 41.56 -31.37 34.70
N ALA A 505 41.89 -30.17 35.10
CA ALA A 505 42.27 -29.79 36.46
C ALA A 505 41.12 -29.12 37.20
N ASP A 506 40.91 -29.47 38.46
CA ASP A 506 39.76 -29.07 39.24
C ASP A 506 40.12 -28.19 40.45
N PHE A 507 39.12 -27.40 40.89
CA PHE A 507 39.18 -26.69 42.17
C PHE A 507 40.35 -25.69 42.29
N ASN A 508 40.85 -25.14 41.19
CA ASN A 508 41.91 -24.13 41.22
C ASN A 508 41.39 -22.72 41.40
N VAL A 509 42.12 -21.89 42.12
CA VAL A 509 41.93 -20.47 42.21
C VAL A 509 43.16 -19.77 41.65
N ALA A 510 43.05 -19.15 40.47
CA ALA A 510 44.11 -18.37 39.84
C ALA A 510 43.63 -16.92 39.65
N ILE A 511 44.16 -15.98 40.42
CA ILE A 511 43.78 -14.57 40.36
C ILE A 511 45.00 -13.70 40.10
N GLY A 512 45.11 -13.15 38.94
CA GLY A 512 46.23 -12.32 38.49
C GLY A 512 46.64 -12.63 37.06
N ASN A 513 47.33 -11.69 36.40
CA ASN A 513 47.87 -11.95 35.06
C ASN A 513 48.90 -13.09 35.14
N ASN A 514 48.81 -14.07 34.25
CA ASN A 514 49.66 -15.24 34.19
C ASN A 514 49.70 -16.07 35.50
N ALA A 515 48.72 -15.98 36.40
CA ALA A 515 48.62 -16.85 37.56
C ALA A 515 48.32 -18.29 37.10
N LEU A 516 49.09 -19.26 37.52
CA LEU A 516 48.96 -20.71 37.22
C LEU A 516 48.93 -21.00 35.69
N THR A 517 49.68 -20.23 34.89
CA THR A 517 49.58 -20.26 33.43
C THR A 517 50.17 -21.49 32.76
N ALA A 518 51.14 -22.20 33.39
CA ALA A 518 51.79 -23.36 32.77
C ALA A 518 51.20 -24.71 33.20
N ASP A 519 50.37 -24.75 34.25
CA ASP A 519 49.83 -26.00 34.79
C ASP A 519 48.76 -26.60 33.89
N THR A 520 48.83 -27.91 33.68
CA THR A 520 47.89 -28.64 32.82
C THR A 520 46.90 -29.51 33.61
N LEU A 521 47.37 -30.26 34.61
CA LEU A 521 46.60 -31.27 35.35
C LEU A 521 46.72 -31.16 36.88
N GLY A 522 47.31 -30.06 37.38
CA GLY A 522 47.38 -29.79 38.81
C GLY A 522 46.07 -29.24 39.37
N SER A 523 45.50 -29.89 40.35
CA SER A 523 44.24 -29.51 40.99
C SER A 523 44.47 -28.91 42.39
N ARG A 524 43.49 -28.14 42.91
CA ARG A 524 43.45 -27.60 44.26
C ARG A 524 44.59 -26.63 44.58
N SER A 525 45.06 -25.89 43.58
CA SER A 525 46.03 -24.80 43.77
C SER A 525 45.32 -23.47 44.02
N VAL A 526 45.94 -22.63 44.86
CA VAL A 526 45.57 -21.22 45.07
C VAL A 526 46.73 -20.35 44.62
N ALA A 527 46.60 -19.63 43.52
CA ALA A 527 47.58 -18.72 42.94
C ALA A 527 47.00 -17.32 42.84
N ILE A 528 47.35 -16.40 43.75
CA ILE A 528 46.84 -15.05 43.79
C ILE A 528 47.99 -14.05 43.68
N GLY A 529 48.04 -13.34 42.59
CA GLY A 529 49.07 -12.36 42.25
C GLY A 529 49.56 -12.53 40.83
N ASN A 530 50.17 -11.49 40.26
CA ASN A 530 50.78 -11.59 38.94
C ASN A 530 51.85 -12.68 38.93
N SER A 531 51.78 -13.60 37.98
CA SER A 531 52.73 -14.73 37.84
C SER A 531 52.89 -15.62 39.07
N ALA A 532 51.91 -15.70 39.98
CA ALA A 532 51.91 -16.64 41.09
C ALA A 532 51.78 -18.08 40.51
N LEU A 533 52.64 -19.01 40.99
CA LEU A 533 52.77 -20.39 40.49
C LEU A 533 52.93 -20.46 38.95
N LEU A 534 53.64 -19.52 38.34
CA LEU A 534 53.75 -19.36 36.89
C LEU A 534 54.18 -20.62 36.18
N THR A 535 55.18 -21.35 36.72
CA THR A 535 55.79 -22.52 36.08
C THR A 535 55.30 -23.84 36.64
N GLN A 536 54.35 -23.85 37.57
CA GLN A 536 53.74 -25.10 38.06
C GLN A 536 53.18 -25.84 36.86
N ASN A 537 53.56 -27.15 36.78
CA ASN A 537 53.05 -27.98 35.68
C ASN A 537 53.06 -29.47 36.05
N PHE A 538 51.90 -30.00 36.30
CA PHE A 538 51.69 -31.44 36.52
C PHE A 538 51.12 -32.03 35.24
N THR A 539 51.84 -33.06 34.71
CA THR A 539 51.46 -33.76 33.48
C THR A 539 50.61 -35.01 33.76
N THR A 540 50.26 -35.25 35.00
CA THR A 540 49.33 -36.28 35.49
C THR A 540 48.36 -35.60 36.46
N ALA A 541 47.11 -36.08 36.51
CA ALA A 541 46.09 -35.56 37.43
C ALA A 541 46.63 -35.65 38.88
N THR A 542 46.85 -34.50 39.52
CA THR A 542 47.52 -34.38 40.83
C THR A 542 46.85 -33.34 41.70
N ASP A 543 46.47 -33.69 42.91
CA ASP A 543 46.07 -32.78 43.96
C ASP A 543 47.28 -32.06 44.54
N THR A 544 47.51 -30.82 44.19
CA THR A 544 48.77 -30.10 44.51
C THR A 544 48.77 -29.47 45.89
N TYR A 545 47.62 -28.93 46.32
CA TYR A 545 47.43 -28.19 47.55
C TYR A 545 48.44 -27.05 47.75
N ASN A 546 48.93 -26.44 46.64
CA ASN A 546 49.82 -25.29 46.74
C ASN A 546 49.01 -24.02 46.96
N THR A 547 49.45 -23.14 47.89
CA THR A 547 48.90 -21.82 48.12
C THR A 547 50.00 -20.78 47.92
N ALA A 548 49.90 -19.96 46.89
CA ALA A 548 50.81 -18.84 46.61
C ALA A 548 50.05 -17.52 46.51
N VAL A 549 50.37 -16.59 47.39
CA VAL A 549 49.69 -15.28 47.42
C VAL A 549 50.75 -14.17 47.41
N GLY A 550 50.83 -13.44 46.34
CA GLY A 550 51.78 -12.34 46.13
C GLY A 550 52.31 -12.30 44.69
N ASP A 551 52.85 -11.16 44.26
CA ASP A 551 53.49 -11.02 42.97
C ASP A 551 54.68 -11.98 42.84
N ASN A 552 54.72 -12.85 41.81
CA ASN A 552 55.72 -13.88 41.61
C ASN A 552 55.85 -14.91 42.78
N ALA A 553 54.87 -15.04 43.68
CA ALA A 553 54.91 -16.05 44.75
C ALA A 553 54.94 -17.47 44.14
N GLY A 554 55.92 -18.28 44.53
CA GLY A 554 56.14 -19.62 44.00
C GLY A 554 56.34 -19.67 42.48
N ARG A 555 56.87 -18.62 41.89
CA ARG A 555 57.00 -18.50 40.42
C ARG A 555 57.74 -19.69 39.76
N ALA A 556 58.82 -20.20 40.37
CA ALA A 556 59.62 -21.28 39.83
C ALA A 556 59.13 -22.68 40.27
N VAL A 557 58.08 -22.79 41.07
CA VAL A 557 57.49 -24.07 41.44
C VAL A 557 57.08 -24.81 40.17
N THR A 558 57.61 -26.08 40.03
CA THR A 558 57.24 -26.97 38.90
C THR A 558 56.33 -28.09 39.37
N THR A 559 56.85 -29.02 40.14
CA THR A 559 56.14 -30.22 40.64
C THR A 559 56.11 -30.31 42.18
N GLY A 560 56.54 -29.22 42.88
CA GLY A 560 56.42 -29.17 44.35
C GLY A 560 54.95 -29.14 44.79
N GLN A 561 54.63 -29.83 45.89
CA GLN A 561 53.25 -29.93 46.43
C GLN A 561 53.19 -29.50 47.90
N TYR A 562 51.97 -29.18 48.35
CA TYR A 562 51.70 -28.84 49.75
C TYR A 562 52.47 -27.57 50.23
N ASN A 563 52.78 -26.60 49.35
CA ASN A 563 53.54 -25.42 49.69
C ASN A 563 52.57 -24.24 50.06
N THR A 564 52.93 -23.48 51.11
CA THR A 564 52.24 -22.25 51.48
C THR A 564 53.22 -21.08 51.37
N LEU A 565 53.05 -20.24 50.31
CA LEU A 565 53.99 -19.19 49.91
C LEU A 565 53.25 -17.83 49.89
N ILE A 566 53.41 -17.03 50.94
CA ILE A 566 52.66 -15.80 51.14
C ILE A 566 53.59 -14.58 51.19
N GLY A 567 53.52 -13.71 50.24
CA GLY A 567 54.35 -12.52 50.07
C GLY A 567 54.93 -12.43 48.67
N ALA A 568 55.21 -11.22 48.19
CA ALA A 568 55.85 -11.04 46.89
C ALA A 568 57.20 -11.79 46.87
N LEU A 569 57.48 -12.54 45.81
CA LEU A 569 58.69 -13.40 45.65
C LEU A 569 58.87 -14.45 46.77
N ALA A 570 57.82 -14.78 47.53
CA ALA A 570 57.94 -15.87 48.50
C ALA A 570 58.09 -17.22 47.79
N GLY A 571 59.13 -17.96 48.04
CA GLY A 571 59.43 -19.25 47.41
C GLY A 571 59.64 -19.17 45.89
N ASP A 572 60.06 -18.05 45.35
CA ASP A 572 60.18 -17.79 43.92
C ASP A 572 61.31 -18.60 43.21
N ALA A 573 62.24 -19.17 43.98
CA ALA A 573 63.30 -20.04 43.53
C ALA A 573 62.99 -21.53 43.80
N THR A 574 61.94 -21.88 44.54
CA THR A 574 61.55 -23.25 44.86
C THR A 574 61.02 -23.99 43.61
N THR A 575 61.56 -25.09 43.23
CA THR A 575 61.14 -25.87 42.04
C THR A 575 60.34 -27.14 42.39
N THR A 576 60.90 -28.09 43.01
CA THR A 576 60.33 -29.44 43.35
C THR A 576 60.15 -29.67 44.85
N GLY A 577 60.44 -28.63 45.67
CA GLY A 577 60.28 -28.69 47.14
C GLY A 577 58.85 -28.89 47.57
N ASN A 578 58.59 -29.79 48.50
CA ASN A 578 57.24 -30.04 49.05
C ASN A 578 57.16 -29.61 50.52
N ASN A 579 55.95 -29.35 51.00
CA ASN A 579 55.63 -29.06 52.40
C ASN A 579 56.36 -27.80 52.93
N ASN A 580 56.61 -26.77 52.09
CA ASN A 580 57.27 -25.55 52.51
C ASN A 580 56.27 -24.52 52.97
N VAL A 581 56.64 -23.76 54.01
CA VAL A 581 55.93 -22.60 54.46
C VAL A 581 56.86 -21.37 54.36
N ALA A 582 56.54 -20.41 53.50
CA ALA A 582 57.30 -19.18 53.35
C ALA A 582 56.32 -17.98 53.49
N MET A 583 56.59 -17.09 54.43
CA MET A 583 55.78 -15.92 54.68
C MET A 583 56.67 -14.67 54.75
N GLY A 584 56.39 -13.70 53.89
CA GLY A 584 57.11 -12.45 53.76
C GLY A 584 57.77 -12.23 52.39
N TYR A 585 58.22 -11.00 52.14
CA TYR A 585 58.88 -10.66 50.88
C TYR A 585 60.16 -11.45 50.68
N SER A 586 60.35 -12.09 49.53
CA SER A 586 61.53 -12.89 49.14
C SER A 586 61.92 -13.95 50.22
N SER A 587 60.94 -14.51 50.92
CA SER A 587 61.20 -15.61 51.88
C SER A 587 61.28 -16.94 51.16
N LEU A 588 62.35 -17.75 51.44
CA LEU A 588 62.68 -19.07 50.91
C LEU A 588 63.30 -19.03 49.51
#